data_db29c53d1718b62067d614ec14c5cd6c
#
_entry.id   db29c53d1718b62067d614ec14c5cd6c
#
_cell.length_a   1.000
_cell.length_b   1.000
_cell.length_c   1.000
_cell.angle_alpha   90.00
_cell.angle_beta   90.00
_cell.angle_gamma   90.00
#
_symmetry.space_group_name_H-M   'P 1'
#
loop_
_entity.id
_entity.type
_entity.pdbx_description
1 polymer ?
#
loop_
_entity_poly.entity_id
_entity_poly.type
_entity_poly.pdbx_seq_one_letter_code
_entity_poly.pdbx_strand_id
1 'polypeptide(L)'
;METNQPAAKFQDMSIAPMHSVEHILNQTMIRMFGCGRSRNAHIERKKSKCDYILPCEPTSEQIAEIENKVNEVIKQNLPINIEFVSRENVPAEVDLSKLPADASETLRIVRIGDYDTCACIGTHVANTSEIGTFKIISHSWENETLRLRFKLV
;
A
#
# COMPACT_ATOMS: atom_id res chain seq x y z
N MET A 1 -18.08 -18.45 13.72
CA MET A 1 -17.74 -17.87 13.46
C MET A 1 -17.46 -16.86 13.35
N GLU A 2 -17.37 -16.25 13.27
CA GLU A 2 -17.00 -15.44 13.16
C GLU A 2 -16.86 -14.48 13.01
N THR A 3 -16.80 -13.88 12.92
CA THR A 3 -16.72 -13.02 12.93
C THR A 3 -16.37 -11.99 12.71
N ASN A 4 -16.15 -11.35 12.45
CA ASN A 4 -15.88 -10.32 12.36
C ASN A 4 -15.68 -9.39 11.85
N GLN A 5 -15.83 -9.26 11.57
CA GLN A 5 -16.10 -8.14 11.52
C GLN A 5 -15.42 -6.84 11.19
N PRO A 6 -14.34 -6.29 11.74
CA PRO A 6 -13.62 -5.19 11.14
C PRO A 6 -13.22 -5.53 9.72
N ALA A 7 -13.23 -6.80 9.48
CA ALA A 7 -12.87 -7.32 8.18
C ALA A 7 -13.86 -6.96 7.08
N ALA A 8 -15.05 -6.48 7.41
CA ALA A 8 -16.06 -6.19 6.39
C ALA A 8 -15.53 -5.17 5.37
N LYS A 9 -14.87 -4.11 5.84
CA LYS A 9 -14.31 -3.10 4.93
C LYS A 9 -13.18 -3.68 4.11
N PHE A 10 -12.32 -4.47 4.74
CA PHE A 10 -11.16 -5.04 4.06
C PHE A 10 -11.53 -6.16 3.09
N GLN A 11 -12.76 -6.68 3.19
CA GLN A 11 -13.25 -7.72 2.28
C GLN A 11 -14.07 -7.13 1.14
N ASP A 12 -14.27 -5.83 1.12
CA ASP A 12 -15.03 -5.15 0.08
C ASP A 12 -14.17 -5.07 -1.18
N MET A 13 -14.56 -5.81 -2.21
CA MET A 13 -13.81 -5.83 -3.47
C MET A 13 -13.85 -4.50 -4.21
N SER A 14 -14.78 -3.61 -3.87
CA SER A 14 -14.82 -2.30 -4.52
C SER A 14 -13.62 -1.44 -4.16
N ILE A 15 -12.95 -1.70 -3.04
CA ILE A 15 -11.73 -0.97 -2.67
C ILE A 15 -10.45 -1.72 -3.04
N ALA A 16 -10.57 -2.93 -3.61
CA ALA A 16 -9.39 -3.73 -3.93
C ALA A 16 -8.39 -3.00 -4.83
N PRO A 17 -8.80 -2.30 -5.90
CA PRO A 17 -7.83 -1.56 -6.71
C PRO A 17 -7.12 -0.47 -5.92
N MET A 18 -7.84 0.27 -5.09
CA MET A 18 -7.25 1.34 -4.29
C MET A 18 -6.31 0.77 -3.22
N HIS A 19 -6.69 -0.35 -2.62
CA HIS A 19 -5.85 -1.00 -1.61
C HIS A 19 -4.57 -1.55 -2.23
N SER A 20 -4.69 -2.11 -3.44
CA SER A 20 -3.51 -2.62 -4.14
C SER A 20 -2.56 -1.49 -4.52
N VAL A 21 -3.09 -0.35 -4.99
CA VAL A 21 -2.22 0.77 -5.34
C VAL A 21 -1.56 1.39 -4.11
N GLU A 22 -2.21 1.30 -2.95
CA GLU A 22 -1.58 1.75 -1.71
C GLU A 22 -0.26 1.01 -1.46
N HIS A 23 -0.25 -0.31 -1.68
CA HIS A 23 0.96 -1.10 -1.52
C HIS A 23 2.05 -0.67 -2.49
N ILE A 24 1.68 -0.38 -3.74
CA ILE A 24 2.64 0.12 -4.73
C ILE A 24 3.17 1.49 -4.31
N LEU A 25 2.29 2.37 -3.85
CA LEU A 25 2.68 3.69 -3.38
C LEU A 25 3.65 3.59 -2.20
N ASN A 26 3.34 2.73 -1.21
CA ASN A 26 4.22 2.53 -0.06
C ASN A 26 5.61 2.12 -0.49
N GLN A 27 5.71 1.14 -1.39
CA GLN A 27 7.03 0.67 -1.83
C GLN A 27 7.76 1.74 -2.63
N THR A 28 7.03 2.51 -3.44
CA THR A 28 7.62 3.61 -4.20
C THR A 28 8.22 4.65 -3.26
N MET A 29 7.48 5.00 -2.21
CA MET A 29 7.97 5.95 -1.21
C MET A 29 9.20 5.42 -0.49
N ILE A 30 9.22 4.13 -0.14
CA ILE A 30 10.38 3.51 0.49
C ILE A 30 11.59 3.61 -0.44
N ARG A 31 11.41 3.30 -1.72
CA ARG A 31 12.52 3.30 -2.67
C ARG A 31 13.03 4.69 -2.99
N MET A 32 12.14 5.68 -3.08
CA MET A 32 12.53 7.04 -3.42
C MET A 32 13.12 7.81 -2.24
N PHE A 33 12.57 7.63 -1.06
CA PHE A 33 12.90 8.49 0.07
C PHE A 33 13.52 7.76 1.25
N GLY A 34 13.50 6.44 1.25
CA GLY A 34 14.01 5.67 2.38
C GLY A 34 13.15 5.78 3.63
N CYS A 35 11.91 6.26 3.48
CA CYS A 35 10.98 6.33 4.59
C CYS A 35 10.30 4.98 4.80
N GLY A 36 9.50 4.86 5.85
CA GLY A 36 8.70 3.66 6.05
C GLY A 36 7.42 3.68 5.24
N ARG A 37 6.60 2.67 5.45
CA ARG A 37 5.26 2.63 4.87
C ARG A 37 4.41 3.71 5.48
N SER A 38 3.22 3.95 4.92
CA SER A 38 2.34 5.00 5.41
C SER A 38 2.09 4.83 6.90
N ARG A 39 2.18 5.93 7.64
CA ARG A 39 1.92 5.93 9.06
C ARG A 39 0.41 5.88 9.32
N ASN A 40 -0.34 6.62 8.51
CA ASN A 40 -1.79 6.60 8.53
C ASN A 40 -2.26 6.47 7.09
N ALA A 41 -3.29 5.66 6.90
CA ALA A 41 -3.87 5.48 5.58
C ALA A 41 -5.38 5.48 5.72
N HIS A 42 -6.04 6.17 4.80
CA HIS A 42 -7.49 6.19 4.74
C HIS A 42 -7.85 5.79 3.31
N ILE A 43 -8.22 4.53 3.13
CA ILE A 43 -8.42 3.95 1.81
C ILE A 43 -9.92 3.85 1.54
N GLU A 44 -10.36 4.58 0.52
CA GLU A 44 -11.76 4.62 0.11
C GLU A 44 -11.84 4.38 -1.40
N ARG A 45 -13.02 4.08 -1.87
CA ARG A 45 -13.22 3.72 -3.27
C ARG A 45 -12.94 4.89 -4.22
N LYS A 46 -13.38 6.10 -3.86
CA LYS A 46 -13.28 7.25 -4.78
C LYS A 46 -11.95 7.96 -4.65
N LYS A 47 -11.50 8.20 -3.45
CA LYS A 47 -10.20 8.84 -3.21
C LYS A 47 -9.68 8.42 -1.85
N SER A 48 -8.37 8.44 -1.73
CA SER A 48 -7.71 7.95 -0.53
C SER A 48 -6.61 8.91 -0.14
N LYS A 49 -6.07 8.73 1.06
CA LYS A 49 -4.93 9.50 1.52
C LYS A 49 -3.99 8.62 2.33
N CYS A 50 -2.70 8.93 2.23
CA CYS A 50 -1.65 8.25 3.00
C CYS A 50 -0.70 9.30 3.55
N ASP A 51 -0.27 9.11 4.78
CA ASP A 51 0.68 9.98 5.46
C ASP A 51 2.02 9.26 5.60
N TYR A 52 3.10 9.96 5.22
CA TYR A 52 4.46 9.44 5.31
C TYR A 52 5.32 10.37 6.13
N ILE A 53 6.24 9.80 6.90
CA ILE A 53 7.19 10.59 7.68
C ILE A 53 8.36 10.94 6.78
N LEU A 54 8.53 12.22 6.49
CA LEU A 54 9.64 12.73 5.68
C LEU A 54 10.27 13.93 6.38
N PRO A 55 11.60 13.94 6.55
CA PRO A 55 12.25 15.06 7.25
C PRO A 55 12.24 16.37 6.46
N CYS A 56 12.03 16.30 5.13
CA CYS A 56 12.02 17.49 4.28
C CYS A 56 10.84 17.43 3.32
N GLU A 57 10.32 18.60 2.97
CA GLU A 57 9.23 18.68 2.02
C GLU A 57 9.71 18.26 0.63
N PRO A 58 9.02 17.33 -0.05
CA PRO A 58 9.42 16.95 -1.40
C PRO A 58 9.15 18.07 -2.40
N THR A 59 9.95 18.10 -3.46
CA THR A 59 9.75 19.06 -4.54
C THR A 59 8.58 18.66 -5.42
N SER A 60 8.09 19.61 -6.25
CA SER A 60 7.02 19.28 -7.20
C SER A 60 7.47 18.21 -8.18
N GLU A 61 8.74 18.22 -8.56
CA GLU A 61 9.29 17.18 -9.45
C GLU A 61 9.26 15.81 -8.79
N GLN A 62 9.55 15.77 -7.49
CA GLN A 62 9.49 14.50 -6.75
C GLN A 62 8.06 13.99 -6.64
N ILE A 63 7.10 14.88 -6.42
CA ILE A 63 5.69 14.47 -6.38
C ILE A 63 5.28 13.89 -7.73
N ALA A 64 5.67 14.54 -8.83
CA ALA A 64 5.37 14.03 -10.18
C ALA A 64 6.06 12.68 -10.41
N GLU A 65 7.26 12.51 -9.89
CA GLU A 65 7.99 11.26 -10.04
C GLU A 65 7.32 10.11 -9.29
N ILE A 66 6.77 10.39 -8.10
CA ILE A 66 5.99 9.39 -7.36
C ILE A 66 4.86 8.87 -8.23
N GLU A 67 4.08 9.78 -8.80
CA GLU A 67 2.94 9.39 -9.63
C GLU A 67 3.38 8.58 -10.84
N ASN A 68 4.44 9.02 -11.51
CA ASN A 68 4.95 8.32 -12.69
C ASN A 68 5.44 6.92 -12.35
N LYS A 69 6.17 6.77 -11.25
CA LYS A 69 6.71 5.46 -10.88
C LYS A 69 5.61 4.49 -10.48
N VAL A 70 4.60 4.95 -9.76
CA VAL A 70 3.46 4.10 -9.41
C VAL A 70 2.79 3.61 -10.70
N ASN A 71 2.56 4.51 -11.65
CA ASN A 71 1.91 4.13 -12.90
C ASN A 71 2.77 3.21 -13.75
N GLU A 72 4.09 3.36 -13.71
CA GLU A 72 4.99 2.44 -14.40
C GLU A 72 4.83 1.01 -13.87
N VAL A 73 4.74 0.88 -12.54
CA VAL A 73 4.56 -0.44 -11.93
C VAL A 73 3.21 -1.03 -12.32
N ILE A 74 2.16 -0.22 -12.29
CA ILE A 74 0.83 -0.68 -12.69
C ILE A 74 0.87 -1.25 -14.12
N LYS A 75 1.58 -0.59 -15.02
CA LYS A 75 1.63 -0.98 -16.43
C LYS A 75 2.46 -2.23 -16.68
N GLN A 76 3.22 -2.69 -15.71
CA GLN A 76 4.03 -3.89 -15.87
C GLN A 76 3.21 -5.17 -15.81
N ASN A 77 1.92 -5.08 -15.48
CA ASN A 77 1.03 -6.25 -15.42
C ASN A 77 1.57 -7.30 -14.44
N LEU A 78 1.93 -6.87 -13.25
CA LEU A 78 2.49 -7.76 -12.25
C LEU A 78 1.38 -8.57 -11.58
N PRO A 79 1.61 -9.87 -11.35
CA PRO A 79 0.64 -10.65 -10.58
C PRO A 79 0.67 -10.25 -9.11
N ILE A 80 -0.49 -10.26 -8.49
CA ILE A 80 -0.60 -10.02 -7.05
C ILE A 80 -0.97 -11.35 -6.43
N ASN A 81 -0.02 -11.94 -5.72
CA ASN A 81 -0.16 -13.26 -5.15
C ASN A 81 -0.30 -13.18 -3.64
N ILE A 82 -1.11 -14.07 -3.11
CA ILE A 82 -1.36 -14.15 -1.68
C ILE A 82 -0.88 -15.52 -1.20
N GLU A 83 -0.05 -15.53 -0.17
CA GLU A 83 0.42 -16.78 0.43
C GLU A 83 0.28 -16.70 1.93
N PHE A 84 0.22 -17.86 2.57
CA PHE A 84 0.15 -17.95 4.01
C PHE A 84 1.43 -18.59 4.52
N VAL A 85 2.08 -17.90 5.46
CA VAL A 85 3.34 -18.40 6.03
C VAL A 85 3.22 -18.37 7.54
N SER A 86 3.98 -19.26 8.22
CA SER A 86 4.04 -19.18 9.67
C SER A 86 4.83 -17.95 10.07
N ARG A 87 4.55 -17.43 11.26
CA ARG A 87 5.25 -16.24 11.77
C ARG A 87 6.76 -16.44 11.77
N GLU A 88 7.23 -17.66 11.97
CA GLU A 88 8.65 -17.97 12.01
C GLU A 88 9.30 -17.91 10.64
N ASN A 89 8.52 -18.06 9.57
CA ASN A 89 9.04 -18.12 8.21
C ASN A 89 8.71 -16.88 7.37
N VAL A 90 8.39 -15.78 8.04
CA VAL A 90 8.06 -14.52 7.35
C VAL A 90 9.30 -14.01 6.63
N PRO A 91 9.17 -13.56 5.37
CA PRO A 91 10.29 -12.96 4.66
C PRO A 91 10.88 -11.78 5.42
N ALA A 92 12.19 -11.62 5.32
CA ALA A 92 12.91 -10.58 6.07
C ALA A 92 12.44 -9.18 5.71
N GLU A 93 11.97 -8.97 4.48
CA GLU A 93 11.52 -7.66 4.03
C GLU A 93 10.15 -7.26 4.60
N VAL A 94 9.45 -8.17 5.25
CA VAL A 94 8.12 -7.87 5.81
C VAL A 94 8.26 -7.22 7.16
N ASP A 95 7.60 -6.07 7.34
CA ASP A 95 7.60 -5.34 8.59
C ASP A 95 6.43 -5.83 9.45
N LEU A 96 6.76 -6.43 10.59
CA LEU A 96 5.76 -6.97 11.51
C LEU A 96 5.41 -6.00 12.63
N SER A 97 6.01 -4.81 12.64
CA SER A 97 5.85 -3.88 13.77
C SER A 97 4.42 -3.39 13.95
N LYS A 98 3.60 -3.43 12.88
CA LYS A 98 2.21 -2.99 12.96
C LYS A 98 1.24 -4.10 13.30
N LEU A 99 1.72 -5.33 13.46
CA LEU A 99 0.85 -6.44 13.81
C LEU A 99 0.68 -6.52 15.32
N PRO A 100 -0.52 -6.86 15.80
CA PRO A 100 -0.71 -7.07 17.23
C PRO A 100 0.19 -8.19 17.76
N ALA A 101 0.59 -8.09 19.02
CA ALA A 101 1.44 -9.11 19.63
C ALA A 101 0.76 -10.49 19.64
N ASP A 102 -0.56 -10.49 19.65
CA ASP A 102 -1.35 -11.72 19.66
C ASP A 102 -1.87 -12.09 18.27
N ALA A 103 -1.28 -11.53 17.22
CA ALA A 103 -1.66 -11.88 15.86
C ALA A 103 -1.45 -13.38 15.62
N SER A 104 -2.21 -13.93 14.69
CA SER A 104 -2.15 -15.33 14.32
C SER A 104 -0.73 -15.77 14.02
N GLU A 105 -0.41 -17.02 14.31
CA GLU A 105 0.88 -17.59 13.94
C GLU A 105 1.01 -17.77 12.43
N THR A 106 -0.11 -17.80 11.71
CA THR A 106 -0.11 -17.86 10.25
C THR A 106 -0.42 -16.46 9.72
N LEU A 107 0.48 -15.94 8.92
CA LEU A 107 0.35 -14.61 8.36
C LEU A 107 0.03 -14.66 6.88
N ARG A 108 -0.81 -13.74 6.44
CA ARG A 108 -1.17 -13.62 5.03
C ARG A 108 -0.22 -12.61 4.40
N ILE A 109 0.55 -13.07 3.41
CA ILE A 109 1.55 -12.26 2.74
C ILE A 109 1.07 -11.94 1.34
N VAL A 110 1.10 -10.67 0.98
CA VAL A 110 0.70 -10.19 -0.34
C VAL A 110 1.96 -9.77 -1.09
N ARG A 111 2.16 -10.34 -2.28
CA ARG A 111 3.31 -10.02 -3.14
C ARG A 111 2.81 -9.40 -4.43
N ILE A 112 3.37 -8.26 -4.79
CA ILE A 112 3.09 -7.62 -6.08
C ILE A 112 4.34 -7.82 -6.93
N GLY A 113 4.34 -8.90 -7.72
CA GLY A 113 5.52 -9.29 -8.49
C GLY A 113 6.75 -9.32 -7.61
N ASP A 114 7.84 -8.72 -8.09
CA ASP A 114 9.05 -8.54 -7.30
C ASP A 114 9.14 -7.14 -6.69
N TYR A 115 8.07 -6.37 -6.77
CA TYR A 115 8.11 -4.97 -6.37
C TYR A 115 7.84 -4.77 -4.88
N ASP A 116 6.85 -5.47 -4.32
CA ASP A 116 6.46 -5.27 -2.94
C ASP A 116 6.05 -6.58 -2.28
N THR A 117 6.38 -6.72 -1.00
CA THR A 117 5.98 -7.86 -0.18
C THR A 117 5.53 -7.31 1.17
N CYS A 118 4.34 -7.68 1.60
CA CYS A 118 3.76 -7.09 2.78
C CYS A 118 2.78 -8.05 3.45
N ALA A 119 2.76 -8.05 4.78
CA ALA A 119 1.71 -8.75 5.52
C ALA A 119 0.44 -7.89 5.47
N CYS A 120 -0.66 -8.45 5.00
CA CYS A 120 -1.89 -7.69 4.82
C CYS A 120 -3.09 -8.62 4.76
N ILE A 121 -4.20 -8.19 5.38
CA ILE A 121 -5.44 -8.97 5.39
C ILE A 121 -6.50 -8.39 4.44
N GLY A 122 -6.20 -7.30 3.74
CA GLY A 122 -7.18 -6.64 2.88
C GLY A 122 -7.37 -7.32 1.55
N THR A 123 -8.38 -6.87 0.80
CA THR A 123 -8.65 -7.39 -0.54
C THR A 123 -7.74 -6.71 -1.56
N HIS A 124 -7.36 -7.48 -2.58
CA HIS A 124 -6.50 -6.99 -3.66
C HIS A 124 -7.00 -7.50 -4.99
N VAL A 125 -6.65 -6.76 -6.06
CA VAL A 125 -6.88 -7.28 -7.41
C VAL A 125 -5.85 -8.37 -7.71
N ALA A 126 -6.13 -9.16 -8.72
CA ALA A 126 -5.25 -10.29 -9.06
C ALA A 126 -4.02 -9.87 -9.86
N ASN A 127 -4.09 -8.73 -10.53
CA ASN A 127 -3.01 -8.23 -11.38
C ASN A 127 -3.04 -6.71 -11.38
N THR A 128 -1.86 -6.08 -11.45
CA THR A 128 -1.80 -4.62 -11.41
C THR A 128 -2.54 -3.98 -12.58
N SER A 129 -2.73 -4.71 -13.69
CA SER A 129 -3.50 -4.19 -14.83
C SER A 129 -4.95 -3.88 -14.46
N GLU A 130 -5.44 -4.40 -13.36
CA GLU A 130 -6.82 -4.18 -12.93
C GLU A 130 -6.97 -2.93 -12.04
N ILE A 131 -5.87 -2.22 -11.76
CA ILE A 131 -5.90 -1.07 -10.88
C ILE A 131 -6.43 0.18 -11.59
N GLY A 132 -6.01 0.41 -12.81
CA GLY A 132 -6.31 1.65 -13.53
C GLY A 132 -5.13 2.60 -13.46
N THR A 133 -5.39 3.89 -13.51
CA THR A 133 -4.35 4.93 -13.50
C THR A 133 -4.35 5.66 -12.16
N PHE A 134 -3.19 5.74 -11.55
CA PHE A 134 -3.00 6.43 -10.26
C PHE A 134 -2.80 7.92 -10.51
N LYS A 135 -3.49 8.75 -9.73
CA LYS A 135 -3.36 10.20 -9.84
C LYS A 135 -3.31 10.83 -8.47
N ILE A 136 -2.27 11.61 -8.21
CA ILE A 136 -2.17 12.40 -6.98
C ILE A 136 -3.03 13.65 -7.17
N ILE A 137 -4.04 13.81 -6.32
CA ILE A 137 -4.97 14.93 -6.39
C ILE A 137 -4.35 16.17 -5.75
N SER A 138 -3.75 15.98 -4.59
CA SER A 138 -3.14 17.06 -3.82
C SER A 138 -2.17 16.49 -2.80
N HIS A 139 -1.34 17.33 -2.24
CA HIS A 139 -0.41 16.93 -1.20
C HIS A 139 -0.20 18.09 -0.24
N SER A 140 0.25 17.74 0.96
CA SER A 140 0.65 18.75 1.95
C SER A 140 1.78 18.18 2.79
N TRP A 141 2.63 19.06 3.32
CA TRP A 141 3.72 18.66 4.19
C TRP A 141 3.78 19.59 5.39
N GLU A 142 3.80 19.00 6.57
CA GLU A 142 3.79 19.76 7.82
C GLU A 142 4.26 18.85 8.94
N ASN A 143 5.12 19.36 9.81
CA ASN A 143 5.62 18.59 10.95
C ASN A 143 6.22 17.25 10.52
N GLU A 144 7.05 17.27 9.47
CA GLU A 144 7.71 16.09 8.94
C GLU A 144 6.74 15.01 8.47
N THR A 145 5.52 15.40 8.12
CA THR A 145 4.53 14.47 7.61
C THR A 145 4.07 14.93 6.23
N LEU A 146 4.28 14.05 5.24
CA LEU A 146 3.76 14.27 3.89
C LEU A 146 2.43 13.56 3.78
N ARG A 147 1.39 14.27 3.39
CA ARG A 147 0.09 13.67 3.10
C ARG A 147 -0.15 13.71 1.61
N LEU A 148 -0.37 12.53 1.04
CA LEU A 148 -0.73 12.40 -0.37
C LEU A 148 -2.19 12.01 -0.46
N ARG A 149 -2.96 12.77 -1.24
CA ARG A 149 -4.34 12.44 -1.57
C ARG A 149 -4.37 12.00 -3.02
N PHE A 150 -5.02 10.88 -3.28
CA PHE A 150 -4.95 10.28 -4.61
C PHE A 150 -6.26 9.58 -4.97
N LYS A 151 -6.39 9.30 -6.25
CA LYS A 151 -7.52 8.55 -6.78
C LYS A 151 -7.06 7.69 -7.93
N LEU A 152 -7.95 6.84 -8.39
CA LEU A 152 -7.75 6.03 -9.61
C LEU A 152 -8.72 6.51 -10.68
N VAL A 153 -8.22 6.61 -11.90
CA VAL A 153 -9.02 7.02 -13.06
C VAL A 153 -8.95 5.99 -14.17
#